data_65ffa2c3155ad70ef3e0269f1bee4937
#
_entry.id   65ffa2c3155ad70ef3e0269f1bee4937
#
_cell.length_a   1.000
_cell.length_b   1.000
_cell.length_c   1.000
_cell.angle_alpha   90.00
_cell.angle_beta   90.00
_cell.angle_gamma   90.00
#
_symmetry.space_group_name_H-M   'P 1'
#
loop_
_entity.id
_entity.type
_entity.pdbx_description
1 polymer ?
#
loop_
_entity_poly.entity_id
_entity_poly.type
_entity_poly.pdbx_seq_one_letter_code
_entity_poly.pdbx_strand_id
1 'polypeptide(L)'
;MNKTGVIYGINGPVVYLKGNTGFKMSEMVYVGKERLVGEVIALTKDTTTVQVFEETTGLKPGETVTASGDALSVTLGPGILNNIFDGIERPLSEIAKQSGKYISRGLTVDSLDTEKKWDVHVTVSEGEELMGGAIIAETQETRSIVHKSMVPPDVNGTVIWAAKDGKYTILDPIVKLKLEDGTEKEITLAQKWPIRVPRPTLKRYPASVPLITGQRILDTMFPIAKGGTAAIPGGFGTGKTMTQHQITKWSDADIIIYIGCGERGNEMTQVLEEFQELIDPKSGNPLMDRTTLIANTSNMPVAAREASLYSGLTLAEYYRDMGYDVAIMADSTSRWAEALRELSGRLEEMPAEEGFPAYLASRLSAFYERAGMMQTLCGAEGSVSIIGAVSPQGGDFSEPVTMNTKRFVRCFWGLDKSLAYARHFPAIHWLTSYSEYLQDLSPWYKDHVNKNFVDMRNQLMGILNSESSLMEIVKLIGSDVLPDDQKLTLEIARVIRLGFLQQNAFHPDDTCVSLEKQYKMMEVILYLYKKSKALVTMGMPMSVLKEDKIFDRVVSIKYDVPNDRLDLFDTYKKDIDTFYDKVLEKNG
;
A
#
# COMPACT_ATOMS: atom_id res chain seq x y z
N MET A 1 21.85 -7.93 35.58
CA MET A 1 22.62 -9.06 35.00
C MET A 1 22.04 -9.34 33.63
N ASN A 2 22.86 -9.29 32.60
CA ASN A 2 22.41 -9.64 31.24
C ASN A 2 22.02 -11.11 31.23
N LYS A 3 20.78 -11.40 30.85
CA LYS A 3 20.30 -12.78 30.70
C LYS A 3 21.03 -13.44 29.55
N THR A 4 21.47 -14.66 29.71
CA THR A 4 22.21 -15.42 28.72
C THR A 4 21.65 -16.81 28.55
N GLY A 5 21.70 -17.36 27.34
CA GLY A 5 21.38 -18.73 27.02
C GLY A 5 22.52 -19.36 26.20
N VAL A 6 22.52 -20.67 26.10
CA VAL A 6 23.51 -21.44 25.33
C VAL A 6 22.81 -22.17 24.20
N ILE A 7 23.34 -22.08 23.01
CA ILE A 7 22.83 -22.75 21.81
C ILE A 7 22.94 -24.27 22.01
N TYR A 8 21.81 -24.94 21.90
CA TYR A 8 21.70 -26.38 21.91
C TYR A 8 21.59 -26.99 20.52
N GLY A 9 20.80 -26.35 19.65
CA GLY A 9 20.56 -26.82 18.30
C GLY A 9 20.28 -25.66 17.34
N ILE A 10 20.49 -25.90 16.04
CA ILE A 10 20.30 -24.92 14.96
C ILE A 10 19.56 -25.61 13.82
N ASN A 11 18.47 -25.03 13.34
CA ASN A 11 17.72 -25.53 12.18
C ASN A 11 17.39 -24.34 11.24
N GLY A 12 18.30 -24.07 10.29
CA GLY A 12 18.19 -22.89 9.43
C GLY A 12 18.17 -21.60 10.26
N PRO A 13 17.17 -20.73 10.09
CA PRO A 13 17.06 -19.48 10.83
C PRO A 13 16.60 -19.66 12.29
N VAL A 14 16.30 -20.88 12.72
CA VAL A 14 15.80 -21.17 14.07
C VAL A 14 16.93 -21.75 14.94
N VAL A 15 17.10 -21.16 16.12
CA VAL A 15 18.09 -21.55 17.11
C VAL A 15 17.38 -21.96 18.40
N TYR A 16 17.77 -23.10 18.93
CA TYR A 16 17.22 -23.65 20.18
C TYR A 16 18.22 -23.48 21.31
N LEU A 17 17.75 -22.93 22.44
CA LEU A 17 18.52 -22.77 23.66
C LEU A 17 17.97 -23.75 24.71
N LYS A 18 18.84 -24.35 25.48
CA LYS A 18 18.47 -25.30 26.51
C LYS A 18 18.12 -24.61 27.84
N GLY A 19 16.98 -24.99 28.41
CA GLY A 19 16.52 -24.53 29.70
C GLY A 19 15.80 -23.18 29.70
N ASN A 20 15.40 -22.77 30.91
CA ASN A 20 14.78 -21.45 31.09
C ASN A 20 15.87 -20.37 31.15
N THR A 21 16.00 -19.60 30.06
CA THR A 21 16.98 -18.51 29.92
C THR A 21 16.56 -17.23 30.66
N GLY A 22 15.29 -17.15 31.12
CA GLY A 22 14.68 -15.95 31.68
C GLY A 22 14.39 -14.87 30.63
N PHE A 23 14.49 -15.17 29.34
CA PHE A 23 14.09 -14.27 28.25
C PHE A 23 12.57 -14.08 28.24
N LYS A 24 12.11 -13.01 27.61
CA LYS A 24 10.68 -12.74 27.40
C LYS A 24 10.27 -13.12 25.97
N MET A 25 8.97 -13.39 25.77
CA MET A 25 8.43 -13.52 24.42
C MET A 25 8.66 -12.23 23.61
N SER A 26 9.02 -12.39 22.34
CA SER A 26 9.35 -11.31 21.41
C SER A 26 10.54 -10.44 21.85
N GLU A 27 11.34 -10.87 22.81
CA GLU A 27 12.56 -10.17 23.20
C GLU A 27 13.62 -10.31 22.10
N MET A 28 14.23 -9.19 21.74
CA MET A 28 15.37 -9.16 20.83
C MET A 28 16.61 -9.73 21.54
N VAL A 29 17.36 -10.56 20.84
CA VAL A 29 18.56 -11.22 21.37
C VAL A 29 19.70 -11.14 20.36
N TYR A 30 20.92 -11.25 20.87
CA TYR A 30 22.13 -11.33 20.05
C TYR A 30 22.69 -12.75 20.12
N VAL A 31 22.78 -13.41 18.97
CA VAL A 31 23.09 -14.82 18.81
C VAL A 31 24.54 -15.04 18.40
N GLY A 32 25.25 -15.85 19.18
CA GLY A 32 26.63 -16.25 18.88
C GLY A 32 27.67 -15.16 19.06
N LYS A 33 28.90 -15.47 18.68
CA LYS A 33 30.05 -14.56 18.75
C LYS A 33 29.93 -13.36 17.82
N GLU A 34 29.29 -13.54 16.67
CA GLU A 34 29.06 -12.50 15.67
C GLU A 34 27.89 -11.58 16.03
N ARG A 35 27.17 -11.88 17.14
CA ARG A 35 26.03 -11.09 17.65
C ARG A 35 24.91 -10.91 16.62
N LEU A 36 24.54 -11.99 15.93
CA LEU A 36 23.45 -11.96 14.96
C LEU A 36 22.13 -11.56 15.65
N VAL A 37 21.36 -10.70 15.01
CA VAL A 37 20.09 -10.23 15.57
C VAL A 37 19.04 -11.35 15.49
N GLY A 38 18.37 -11.63 16.60
CA GLY A 38 17.30 -12.61 16.68
C GLY A 38 16.16 -12.16 17.59
N GLU A 39 15.07 -12.89 17.56
CA GLU A 39 13.85 -12.67 18.37
C GLU A 39 13.42 -13.98 19.01
N VAL A 40 13.01 -13.93 20.26
CA VAL A 40 12.45 -15.08 20.99
C VAL A 40 11.02 -15.31 20.48
N ILE A 41 10.78 -16.46 19.84
CA ILE A 41 9.49 -16.80 19.22
C ILE A 41 8.70 -17.87 19.96
N ALA A 42 9.36 -18.66 20.82
CA ALA A 42 8.68 -19.62 21.68
C ALA A 42 9.47 -19.86 22.98
N LEU A 43 8.74 -20.03 24.06
CA LEU A 43 9.27 -20.34 25.38
C LEU A 43 8.55 -21.55 25.95
N THR A 44 9.30 -22.57 26.33
CA THR A 44 8.81 -23.72 27.09
C THR A 44 9.58 -23.85 28.38
N LYS A 45 9.21 -24.81 29.22
CA LYS A 45 9.93 -25.07 30.47
C LYS A 45 11.40 -25.45 30.25
N ASP A 46 11.65 -26.17 29.15
CA ASP A 46 12.95 -26.81 28.88
C ASP A 46 13.72 -26.20 27.70
N THR A 47 13.06 -25.36 26.88
CA THR A 47 13.66 -24.77 25.68
C THR A 47 13.20 -23.35 25.46
N THR A 48 14.10 -22.54 24.95
CA THR A 48 13.83 -21.22 24.36
C THR A 48 14.14 -21.28 22.86
N THR A 49 13.20 -20.90 22.02
CA THR A 49 13.37 -20.89 20.58
C THR A 49 13.54 -19.46 20.08
N VAL A 50 14.59 -19.24 19.31
CA VAL A 50 14.98 -17.94 18.76
C VAL A 50 14.95 -18.01 17.23
N GLN A 51 14.33 -17.04 16.60
CA GLN A 51 14.38 -16.79 15.16
C GLN A 51 15.47 -15.76 14.88
N VAL A 52 16.40 -16.08 13.98
CA VAL A 52 17.53 -15.21 13.62
C VAL A 52 17.23 -14.50 12.30
N PHE A 53 17.43 -13.20 12.27
CA PHE A 53 17.15 -12.33 11.11
C PHE A 53 18.30 -12.27 10.09
N GLU A 54 19.39 -12.94 10.39
CA GLU A 54 20.57 -13.04 9.56
C GLU A 54 20.90 -14.51 9.24
N GLU A 55 21.85 -14.75 8.34
CA GLU A 55 22.24 -16.08 7.98
C GLU A 55 23.00 -16.77 9.14
N THR A 56 22.54 -17.97 9.50
CA THR A 56 23.07 -18.73 10.64
C THR A 56 24.24 -19.64 10.30
N THR A 57 24.69 -19.66 9.05
CA THR A 57 25.84 -20.47 8.61
C THR A 57 27.08 -20.14 9.45
N GLY A 58 27.67 -21.15 10.07
CA GLY A 58 28.87 -21.00 10.92
C GLY A 58 28.59 -20.88 12.40
N LEU A 59 27.33 -20.64 12.85
CA LEU A 59 26.97 -20.80 14.26
C LEU A 59 27.15 -22.24 14.74
N LYS A 60 27.52 -22.39 16.01
CA LYS A 60 27.79 -23.71 16.61
C LYS A 60 27.02 -23.87 17.91
N PRO A 61 26.56 -25.09 18.22
CA PRO A 61 26.13 -25.44 19.57
C PRO A 61 27.22 -25.09 20.58
N GLY A 62 26.83 -24.59 21.74
CA GLY A 62 27.73 -24.11 22.78
C GLY A 62 28.03 -22.60 22.75
N GLU A 63 27.68 -21.90 21.68
CA GLU A 63 27.79 -20.43 21.64
C GLU A 63 26.70 -19.75 22.48
N THR A 64 26.99 -18.54 22.93
CA THR A 64 26.14 -17.80 23.85
C THR A 64 25.14 -16.91 23.11
N VAL A 65 23.94 -16.82 23.63
CA VAL A 65 22.90 -15.87 23.23
C VAL A 65 22.65 -14.90 24.38
N THR A 66 22.63 -13.60 24.09
CA THR A 66 22.45 -12.54 25.10
C THR A 66 21.18 -11.74 24.84
N ALA A 67 20.42 -11.46 25.90
CA ALA A 67 19.23 -10.61 25.80
C ALA A 67 19.62 -9.15 25.54
N SER A 68 18.81 -8.45 24.73
CA SER A 68 18.90 -6.98 24.60
C SER A 68 18.17 -6.24 25.73
N GLY A 69 17.15 -6.87 26.31
CA GLY A 69 16.23 -6.29 27.27
C GLY A 69 14.94 -5.76 26.66
N ASP A 70 14.91 -5.50 25.36
CA ASP A 70 13.81 -4.89 24.61
C ASP A 70 13.29 -5.83 23.52
N ALA A 71 12.06 -5.59 23.06
CA ALA A 71 11.51 -6.26 21.89
C ALA A 71 12.17 -5.74 20.59
N LEU A 72 12.05 -6.51 19.50
CA LEU A 72 12.47 -6.04 18.18
C LEU A 72 11.71 -4.76 17.83
N SER A 73 12.43 -3.67 17.72
CA SER A 73 11.89 -2.32 17.58
C SER A 73 12.52 -1.59 16.41
N VAL A 74 11.79 -0.65 15.82
CA VAL A 74 12.29 0.33 14.85
C VAL A 74 12.58 1.65 15.54
N THR A 75 13.49 2.43 14.96
CA THR A 75 13.85 3.77 15.41
C THR A 75 13.04 4.80 14.62
N LEU A 76 12.15 5.51 15.27
CA LEU A 76 11.23 6.46 14.68
C LEU A 76 11.73 7.89 14.92
N GLY A 77 12.09 8.59 13.87
CA GLY A 77 12.64 9.95 13.95
C GLY A 77 12.81 10.56 12.55
N PRO A 78 13.31 11.79 12.44
CA PRO A 78 13.59 12.41 11.15
C PRO A 78 14.75 11.68 10.44
N GLY A 79 14.59 11.46 9.12
CA GLY A 79 15.54 10.73 8.29
C GLY A 79 15.05 9.35 7.82
N ILE A 80 13.80 8.99 8.12
CA ILE A 80 13.15 7.79 7.59
C ILE A 80 12.81 7.97 6.11
N LEU A 81 12.27 9.12 5.73
CA LEU A 81 11.93 9.41 4.34
C LEU A 81 13.19 9.57 3.48
N ASN A 82 13.03 9.30 2.19
CA ASN A 82 14.13 9.30 1.22
C ASN A 82 15.22 8.28 1.54
N ASN A 83 14.90 7.22 2.28
CA ASN A 83 15.82 6.17 2.68
C ASN A 83 15.34 4.79 2.22
N ILE A 84 16.27 3.85 2.20
CA ILE A 84 16.05 2.46 1.79
C ILE A 84 16.57 1.57 2.90
N PHE A 85 15.66 0.80 3.49
CA PHE A 85 15.97 -0.09 4.60
C PHE A 85 15.85 -1.56 4.19
N ASP A 86 16.49 -2.44 4.94
CA ASP A 86 16.20 -3.86 4.92
C ASP A 86 14.97 -4.20 5.82
N GLY A 87 14.64 -5.50 5.96
CA GLY A 87 13.45 -5.93 6.70
C GLY A 87 13.45 -5.62 8.20
N ILE A 88 14.59 -5.27 8.79
CA ILE A 88 14.76 -4.90 10.20
C ILE A 88 15.29 -3.47 10.40
N GLU A 89 15.00 -2.60 9.43
CA GLU A 89 15.32 -1.16 9.45
C GLU A 89 16.83 -0.84 9.43
N ARG A 90 17.66 -1.64 8.80
CA ARG A 90 19.06 -1.25 8.55
C ARG A 90 19.15 -0.51 7.22
N PRO A 91 19.72 0.71 7.15
CA PRO A 91 19.87 1.46 5.91
C PRO A 91 20.82 0.73 4.94
N LEU A 92 20.35 0.41 3.74
CA LEU A 92 21.16 -0.32 2.75
C LEU A 92 22.37 0.49 2.28
N SER A 93 22.29 1.81 2.26
CA SER A 93 23.40 2.70 1.93
C SER A 93 24.54 2.59 2.96
N GLU A 94 24.23 2.52 4.24
CA GLU A 94 25.22 2.39 5.32
C GLU A 94 25.83 0.98 5.35
N ILE A 95 25.00 -0.05 5.12
CA ILE A 95 25.48 -1.42 4.95
C ILE A 95 26.49 -1.49 3.79
N ALA A 96 26.18 -0.88 2.64
CA ALA A 96 27.07 -0.87 1.48
C ALA A 96 28.39 -0.14 1.72
N LYS A 97 28.39 0.94 2.50
CA LYS A 97 29.62 1.66 2.89
C LYS A 97 30.54 0.82 3.76
N GLN A 98 29.96 0.03 4.69
CA GLN A 98 30.74 -0.75 5.66
C GLN A 98 31.16 -2.13 5.13
N SER A 99 30.31 -2.81 4.38
CA SER A 99 30.52 -4.19 3.93
C SER A 99 30.65 -4.37 2.41
N GLY A 100 30.56 -3.28 1.63
CA GLY A 100 30.66 -3.34 0.18
C GLY A 100 29.46 -4.00 -0.49
N LYS A 101 29.71 -4.90 -1.46
CA LYS A 101 28.65 -5.51 -2.28
C LYS A 101 27.83 -6.61 -1.57
N TYR A 102 28.30 -7.09 -0.44
CA TYR A 102 27.68 -8.18 0.30
C TYR A 102 27.37 -7.74 1.72
N ILE A 103 26.21 -8.15 2.24
CA ILE A 103 25.83 -7.87 3.62
C ILE A 103 26.64 -8.80 4.54
N SER A 104 27.54 -8.23 5.33
CA SER A 104 28.31 -8.98 6.33
C SER A 104 27.43 -9.32 7.53
N ARG A 105 27.61 -10.53 8.07
CA ARG A 105 26.87 -11.00 9.25
C ARG A 105 27.28 -10.23 10.50
N GLY A 106 26.32 -10.03 11.41
CA GLY A 106 26.57 -9.33 12.66
C GLY A 106 26.89 -7.83 12.50
N LEU A 107 26.62 -7.28 11.32
CA LEU A 107 26.83 -5.87 11.07
C LEU A 107 25.80 -5.03 11.86
N THR A 108 26.30 -4.22 12.78
CA THR A 108 25.47 -3.25 13.51
C THR A 108 25.58 -1.90 12.83
N VAL A 109 24.47 -1.38 12.37
CA VAL A 109 24.33 -0.05 11.75
C VAL A 109 23.20 0.68 12.46
N ASP A 110 23.38 1.97 12.70
CA ASP A 110 22.30 2.79 13.20
C ASP A 110 21.23 2.95 12.10
N SER A 111 19.95 2.80 12.50
CA SER A 111 18.83 2.91 11.57
C SER A 111 18.70 4.31 10.97
N LEU A 112 19.04 5.34 11.74
CA LEU A 112 19.01 6.73 11.33
C LEU A 112 20.39 7.36 11.57
N ASP A 113 20.70 8.42 10.81
CA ASP A 113 21.94 9.17 10.95
C ASP A 113 21.97 9.92 12.29
N THR A 114 22.83 9.47 13.19
CA THR A 114 22.96 10.01 14.56
C THR A 114 23.83 11.28 14.62
N GLU A 115 24.58 11.60 13.57
CA GLU A 115 25.45 12.78 13.53
C GLU A 115 24.81 13.96 12.79
N LYS A 116 23.83 13.69 11.94
CA LYS A 116 23.12 14.73 11.19
C LYS A 116 22.40 15.68 12.13
N LYS A 117 22.65 16.97 11.94
CA LYS A 117 21.97 18.05 12.67
C LYS A 117 20.75 18.54 11.87
N TRP A 118 19.63 18.57 12.54
CA TRP A 118 18.36 19.04 12.03
C TRP A 118 18.05 20.42 12.57
N ASP A 119 17.51 21.32 11.74
CA ASP A 119 16.95 22.57 12.20
C ASP A 119 15.60 22.29 12.88
N VAL A 120 15.54 22.52 14.18
CA VAL A 120 14.41 22.12 15.03
C VAL A 120 13.71 23.35 15.57
N HIS A 121 12.40 23.41 15.37
CA HIS A 121 11.50 24.36 16.01
C HIS A 121 10.78 23.67 17.16
N VAL A 122 11.01 24.13 18.40
CA VAL A 122 10.42 23.54 19.60
C VAL A 122 9.05 24.17 19.86
N THR A 123 8.02 23.34 20.01
CA THR A 123 6.62 23.79 20.07
C THR A 123 6.04 23.86 21.48
N VAL A 124 6.80 23.44 22.50
CA VAL A 124 6.34 23.32 23.88
C VAL A 124 7.16 24.20 24.81
N SER A 125 6.58 24.59 25.97
CA SER A 125 7.19 25.45 26.96
C SER A 125 7.27 24.77 28.34
N GLU A 126 8.18 25.27 29.19
CA GLU A 126 8.29 24.77 30.57
C GLU A 126 6.98 24.99 31.33
N GLY A 127 6.59 23.99 32.11
CA GLY A 127 5.35 23.97 32.90
C GLY A 127 4.15 23.36 32.18
N GLU A 128 4.23 23.04 30.90
CA GLU A 128 3.15 22.38 30.18
C GLU A 128 3.03 20.90 30.60
N GLU A 129 1.79 20.42 30.74
CA GLU A 129 1.51 18.99 30.90
C GLU A 129 1.39 18.34 29.52
N LEU A 130 2.23 17.36 29.25
CA LEU A 130 2.24 16.61 28.00
C LEU A 130 1.77 15.17 28.22
N MET A 131 0.92 14.73 27.32
CA MET A 131 0.51 13.34 27.23
C MET A 131 1.25 12.65 26.08
N GLY A 132 1.30 11.31 26.12
CA GLY A 132 1.85 10.51 25.03
C GLY A 132 1.25 10.91 23.69
N GLY A 133 2.10 11.05 22.68
CA GLY A 133 1.73 11.52 21.35
C GLY A 133 1.70 13.04 21.17
N ALA A 134 1.89 13.85 22.22
CA ALA A 134 1.98 15.31 22.09
C ALA A 134 3.18 15.71 21.23
N ILE A 135 2.98 16.64 20.30
CA ILE A 135 4.04 17.16 19.42
C ILE A 135 4.92 18.09 20.24
N ILE A 136 6.23 17.85 20.23
CA ILE A 136 7.23 18.63 20.97
C ILE A 136 8.11 19.50 20.08
N ALA A 137 8.28 19.12 18.83
CA ALA A 137 9.14 19.84 17.90
C ALA A 137 8.76 19.54 16.44
N GLU A 138 9.07 20.47 15.57
CA GLU A 138 8.92 20.33 14.12
C GLU A 138 10.28 20.50 13.42
N THR A 139 10.48 19.70 12.36
CA THR A 139 11.73 19.67 11.59
C THR A 139 11.42 19.43 10.12
N GLN A 140 12.03 20.18 9.22
CA GLN A 140 11.93 19.89 7.77
C GLN A 140 12.72 18.64 7.44
N GLU A 141 12.04 17.49 7.30
CA GLU A 141 12.69 16.20 7.02
C GLU A 141 13.13 16.09 5.56
N THR A 142 12.22 16.40 4.65
CA THR A 142 12.46 16.49 3.21
C THR A 142 11.91 17.80 2.67
N ARG A 143 12.06 18.09 1.37
CA ARG A 143 11.51 19.31 0.76
C ARG A 143 9.99 19.38 0.83
N SER A 144 9.32 18.21 0.93
CA SER A 144 7.87 18.08 0.87
C SER A 144 7.23 17.85 2.24
N ILE A 145 7.95 17.30 3.21
CA ILE A 145 7.39 16.78 4.47
C ILE A 145 8.05 17.43 5.68
N VAL A 146 7.21 17.92 6.58
CA VAL A 146 7.61 18.39 7.91
C VAL A 146 7.44 17.24 8.90
N HIS A 147 8.53 16.84 9.53
CA HIS A 147 8.51 15.84 10.59
C HIS A 147 8.09 16.48 11.91
N LYS A 148 7.17 15.83 12.62
CA LYS A 148 6.67 16.25 13.93
C LYS A 148 7.12 15.25 14.99
N SER A 149 8.12 15.61 15.76
CA SER A 149 8.59 14.77 16.87
C SER A 149 7.60 14.78 18.01
N MET A 150 7.32 13.62 18.57
CA MET A 150 6.26 13.40 19.55
C MET A 150 6.80 12.76 20.82
N VAL A 151 6.13 13.02 21.93
CA VAL A 151 6.31 12.26 23.16
C VAL A 151 5.94 10.79 22.89
N PRO A 152 6.75 9.79 23.33
CA PRO A 152 6.38 8.40 23.20
C PRO A 152 4.98 8.12 23.78
N PRO A 153 4.17 7.25 23.15
CA PRO A 153 2.76 7.04 23.54
C PRO A 153 2.53 6.63 25.00
N ASP A 154 3.51 5.98 25.61
CA ASP A 154 3.48 5.46 26.98
C ASP A 154 4.03 6.44 28.03
N VAL A 155 4.33 7.69 27.65
CA VAL A 155 4.98 8.67 28.50
C VAL A 155 4.06 9.87 28.71
N ASN A 156 3.82 10.24 29.98
CA ASN A 156 3.09 11.44 30.36
C ASN A 156 3.90 12.19 31.41
N GLY A 157 3.86 13.52 31.41
CA GLY A 157 4.58 14.30 32.42
C GLY A 157 4.52 15.79 32.17
N THR A 158 5.08 16.54 33.11
CA THR A 158 5.18 18.01 33.03
C THR A 158 6.56 18.42 32.52
N VAL A 159 6.60 19.35 31.59
CA VAL A 159 7.84 19.89 31.02
C VAL A 159 8.60 20.67 32.08
N ILE A 160 9.77 20.20 32.47
CA ILE A 160 10.69 20.87 33.41
C ILE A 160 11.80 21.63 32.69
N TRP A 161 12.05 21.29 31.43
CA TRP A 161 13.02 21.98 30.57
C TRP A 161 12.69 21.71 29.09
N ALA A 162 12.77 22.74 28.28
CA ALA A 162 12.64 22.67 26.82
C ALA A 162 13.84 23.33 26.14
N ALA A 163 14.36 22.71 25.09
CA ALA A 163 15.43 23.28 24.28
C ALA A 163 14.91 24.53 23.53
N LYS A 164 15.82 25.41 23.17
CA LYS A 164 15.52 26.54 22.26
C LYS A 164 15.59 26.06 20.81
N ASP A 165 14.96 26.81 19.92
CA ASP A 165 15.10 26.57 18.48
C ASP A 165 16.58 26.56 18.10
N GLY A 166 16.97 25.56 17.30
CA GLY A 166 18.37 25.37 16.95
C GLY A 166 18.66 24.10 16.18
N LYS A 167 19.93 23.75 16.08
CA LYS A 167 20.40 22.55 15.36
C LYS A 167 20.73 21.44 16.35
N TYR A 168 19.98 20.35 16.25
CA TYR A 168 20.11 19.19 17.14
C TYR A 168 20.22 17.91 16.33
N THR A 169 20.92 16.93 16.89
CA THR A 169 20.91 15.55 16.40
C THR A 169 19.66 14.81 16.89
N ILE A 170 19.41 13.63 16.38
CA ILE A 170 18.28 12.80 16.85
C ILE A 170 18.45 12.27 18.27
N LEU A 171 19.66 12.33 18.83
CA LEU A 171 19.99 11.86 20.18
C LEU A 171 20.02 12.99 21.21
N ASP A 172 20.07 14.24 20.77
CA ASP A 172 20.07 15.38 21.69
C ASP A 172 18.73 15.52 22.40
N PRO A 173 18.71 15.76 23.73
CA PRO A 173 17.47 16.03 24.46
C PRO A 173 16.79 17.31 23.97
N ILE A 174 15.52 17.23 23.65
CA ILE A 174 14.69 18.38 23.24
C ILE A 174 13.81 18.84 24.38
N VAL A 175 13.26 17.89 25.16
CA VAL A 175 12.40 18.17 26.29
C VAL A 175 12.77 17.23 27.44
N LYS A 176 12.73 17.73 28.68
CA LYS A 176 12.79 16.91 29.88
C LYS A 176 11.44 16.95 30.58
N LEU A 177 10.89 15.79 30.82
CA LEU A 177 9.60 15.61 31.50
C LEU A 177 9.82 15.09 32.91
N LYS A 178 9.07 15.64 33.86
CA LYS A 178 8.88 15.05 35.18
C LYS A 178 7.65 14.17 35.14
N LEU A 179 7.84 12.86 35.34
CA LEU A 179 6.77 11.89 35.33
C LEU A 179 5.97 11.91 36.65
N GLU A 180 4.82 11.25 36.67
CA GLU A 180 3.95 11.16 37.88
C GLU A 180 4.65 10.51 39.09
N ASP A 181 5.57 9.56 38.84
CA ASP A 181 6.37 8.92 39.88
C ASP A 181 7.52 9.79 40.40
N GLY A 182 7.66 11.01 39.89
CA GLY A 182 8.69 11.98 40.25
C GLY A 182 10.03 11.78 39.53
N THR A 183 10.17 10.77 38.68
CA THR A 183 11.38 10.56 37.87
C THR A 183 11.42 11.54 36.68
N GLU A 184 12.64 11.82 36.20
CA GLU A 184 12.84 12.66 35.04
C GLU A 184 13.12 11.79 33.81
N LYS A 185 12.51 12.15 32.67
CA LYS A 185 12.74 11.49 31.39
C LYS A 185 13.10 12.50 30.31
N GLU A 186 14.19 12.26 29.62
CA GLU A 186 14.61 13.03 28.46
C GLU A 186 13.90 12.51 27.21
N ILE A 187 13.35 13.42 26.42
CA ILE A 187 12.71 13.13 25.13
C ILE A 187 13.55 13.76 24.04
N THR A 188 13.91 12.97 23.06
CA THR A 188 14.72 13.34 21.89
C THR A 188 13.86 13.40 20.64
N LEU A 189 14.44 13.72 19.48
CA LEU A 189 13.74 13.69 18.19
C LEU A 189 13.37 12.27 17.75
N ALA A 190 14.07 11.26 18.27
CA ALA A 190 13.84 9.86 17.91
C ALA A 190 13.24 9.07 19.10
N GLN A 191 12.46 8.05 18.77
CA GLN A 191 11.90 7.10 19.74
C GLN A 191 11.95 5.68 19.16
N LYS A 192 11.97 4.66 20.02
CA LYS A 192 11.88 3.27 19.61
C LYS A 192 10.47 2.74 19.82
N TRP A 193 10.00 1.91 18.89
CA TRP A 193 8.70 1.25 18.99
C TRP A 193 8.76 -0.20 18.52
N PRO A 194 8.17 -1.15 19.28
CA PRO A 194 8.14 -2.56 18.89
C PRO A 194 7.31 -2.77 17.62
N ILE A 195 7.85 -3.45 16.63
CA ILE A 195 7.20 -3.61 15.31
C ILE A 195 5.90 -4.42 15.38
N ARG A 196 5.80 -5.34 16.35
CA ARG A 196 4.62 -6.21 16.49
C ARG A 196 3.47 -5.58 17.25
N VAL A 197 3.70 -4.43 17.87
CA VAL A 197 2.70 -3.71 18.67
C VAL A 197 2.15 -2.54 17.85
N PRO A 198 0.84 -2.52 17.55
CA PRO A 198 0.22 -1.37 16.89
C PRO A 198 0.41 -0.10 17.72
N ARG A 199 0.63 1.05 17.06
CA ARG A 199 0.70 2.33 17.78
C ARG A 199 -0.70 2.75 18.21
N PRO A 200 -0.88 3.19 19.47
CA PRO A 200 -2.20 3.52 20.01
C PRO A 200 -2.79 4.78 19.36
N THR A 201 -4.11 4.82 19.32
CA THR A 201 -4.90 5.94 18.80
C THR A 201 -6.09 6.20 19.73
N LEU A 202 -6.65 7.41 19.68
CA LEU A 202 -7.82 7.76 20.49
C LEU A 202 -9.10 7.14 19.95
N LYS A 203 -9.29 7.20 18.62
CA LYS A 203 -10.52 6.75 17.97
C LYS A 203 -10.26 6.32 16.54
N ARG A 204 -10.99 5.31 16.08
CA ARG A 204 -11.06 4.91 14.68
C ARG A 204 -12.29 5.55 14.04
N TYR A 205 -12.10 6.22 12.91
CA TYR A 205 -13.18 6.79 12.13
C TYR A 205 -13.67 5.84 11.05
N PRO A 206 -14.94 5.98 10.60
CA PRO A 206 -15.40 5.29 9.41
C PRO A 206 -14.65 5.79 8.17
N ALA A 207 -14.48 4.91 7.20
CA ALA A 207 -13.83 5.23 5.93
C ALA A 207 -14.81 6.03 5.05
N SER A 208 -14.71 7.36 5.05
CA SER A 208 -15.66 8.28 4.39
C SER A 208 -15.04 9.15 3.28
N VAL A 209 -13.72 9.11 3.13
CA VAL A 209 -12.97 9.89 2.14
C VAL A 209 -12.23 8.94 1.21
N PRO A 210 -12.38 9.05 -0.14
CA PRO A 210 -11.66 8.20 -1.06
C PRO A 210 -10.16 8.53 -1.10
N LEU A 211 -9.33 7.51 -1.30
CA LEU A 211 -7.95 7.66 -1.72
C LEU A 211 -7.97 7.78 -3.25
N ILE A 212 -7.68 8.96 -3.77
CA ILE A 212 -7.72 9.22 -5.22
C ILE A 212 -6.42 8.74 -5.84
N THR A 213 -6.52 7.91 -6.88
CA THR A 213 -5.37 7.29 -7.53
C THR A 213 -5.07 7.83 -8.93
N GLY A 214 -6.01 8.56 -9.51
CA GLY A 214 -5.94 9.00 -10.90
C GLY A 214 -6.21 7.89 -11.92
N GLN A 215 -6.48 6.67 -11.45
CA GLN A 215 -6.82 5.52 -12.29
C GLN A 215 -8.34 5.35 -12.37
N ARG A 216 -8.92 5.49 -13.58
CA ARG A 216 -10.38 5.47 -13.77
C ARG A 216 -11.05 4.22 -13.22
N ILE A 217 -10.46 3.05 -13.47
CA ILE A 217 -11.04 1.79 -13.00
C ILE A 217 -11.02 1.69 -11.47
N LEU A 218 -10.04 2.29 -10.80
CA LEU A 218 -9.95 2.31 -9.35
C LEU A 218 -10.90 3.37 -8.79
N ASP A 219 -10.70 4.63 -9.16
CA ASP A 219 -11.42 5.75 -8.56
C ASP A 219 -12.93 5.72 -8.81
N THR A 220 -13.35 5.22 -9.99
CA THR A 220 -14.76 5.17 -10.37
C THR A 220 -15.40 3.81 -10.10
N MET A 221 -14.78 2.72 -10.55
CA MET A 221 -15.43 1.40 -10.50
C MET A 221 -15.24 0.72 -9.14
N PHE A 222 -14.02 0.75 -8.60
CA PHE A 222 -13.63 0.02 -7.38
C PHE A 222 -12.85 0.88 -6.41
N PRO A 223 -13.44 2.00 -5.89
CA PRO A 223 -12.72 2.95 -5.05
C PRO A 223 -12.26 2.35 -3.73
N ILE A 224 -11.10 2.79 -3.28
CA ILE A 224 -10.58 2.57 -1.94
C ILE A 224 -10.73 3.84 -1.12
N ALA A 225 -10.99 3.69 0.17
CA ALA A 225 -11.01 4.83 1.09
C ALA A 225 -9.62 5.10 1.68
N LYS A 226 -9.36 6.32 2.11
CA LYS A 226 -8.24 6.63 3.00
C LYS A 226 -8.38 5.84 4.29
N GLY A 227 -7.32 5.15 4.69
CA GLY A 227 -7.39 4.16 5.77
C GLY A 227 -8.02 2.82 5.35
N GLY A 228 -8.23 2.60 4.06
CA GLY A 228 -8.80 1.37 3.53
C GLY A 228 -7.78 0.27 3.26
N THR A 229 -8.32 -0.91 2.93
CA THR A 229 -7.55 -2.10 2.58
C THR A 229 -7.90 -2.58 1.18
N ALA A 230 -6.88 -2.85 0.38
CA ALA A 230 -7.03 -3.41 -0.96
C ALA A 230 -6.04 -4.54 -1.22
N ALA A 231 -6.44 -5.48 -2.06
CA ALA A 231 -5.56 -6.50 -2.60
C ALA A 231 -5.52 -6.40 -4.13
N ILE A 232 -4.32 -6.62 -4.69
CA ILE A 232 -4.07 -6.72 -6.13
C ILE A 232 -3.60 -8.16 -6.42
N PRO A 233 -4.50 -9.13 -6.52
CA PRO A 233 -4.13 -10.48 -6.89
C PRO A 233 -3.95 -10.60 -8.40
N GLY A 234 -2.89 -11.29 -8.80
CA GLY A 234 -2.64 -11.55 -10.22
C GLY A 234 -1.47 -12.48 -10.44
N GLY A 235 -1.51 -13.25 -11.52
CA GLY A 235 -0.39 -14.09 -11.95
C GLY A 235 0.84 -13.27 -12.35
N PHE A 236 1.92 -13.96 -12.65
CA PHE A 236 3.13 -13.32 -13.17
C PHE A 236 2.85 -12.58 -14.49
N GLY A 237 3.40 -11.38 -14.65
CA GLY A 237 3.28 -10.59 -15.89
C GLY A 237 1.92 -9.88 -16.09
N THR A 238 1.02 -9.89 -15.11
CA THR A 238 -0.29 -9.20 -15.21
C THR A 238 -0.24 -7.71 -14.84
N GLY A 239 0.90 -7.21 -14.36
CA GLY A 239 1.10 -5.78 -14.07
C GLY A 239 0.81 -5.38 -12.62
N LYS A 240 0.97 -6.29 -11.63
CA LYS A 240 0.82 -5.96 -10.20
C LYS A 240 1.70 -4.79 -9.78
N THR A 241 3.00 -4.94 -9.95
CA THR A 241 4.01 -3.94 -9.59
C THR A 241 3.76 -2.62 -10.31
N MET A 242 3.46 -2.65 -11.63
CA MET A 242 3.13 -1.45 -12.39
C MET A 242 1.88 -0.72 -11.88
N THR A 243 0.86 -1.48 -11.46
CA THR A 243 -0.34 -0.88 -10.85
C THR A 243 0.00 -0.18 -9.54
N GLN A 244 0.81 -0.81 -8.68
CA GLN A 244 1.29 -0.19 -7.43
C GLN A 244 2.17 1.04 -7.68
N HIS A 245 3.04 1.01 -8.71
CA HIS A 245 3.85 2.18 -9.10
C HIS A 245 2.97 3.34 -9.56
N GLN A 246 1.95 3.10 -10.35
CA GLN A 246 1.00 4.14 -10.77
C GLN A 246 0.27 4.75 -9.57
N ILE A 247 -0.18 3.92 -8.62
CA ILE A 247 -0.81 4.40 -7.40
C ILE A 247 0.19 5.20 -6.55
N THR A 248 1.42 4.72 -6.40
CA THR A 248 2.48 5.42 -5.67
C THR A 248 2.74 6.80 -6.24
N LYS A 249 2.84 6.92 -7.57
CA LYS A 249 3.15 8.17 -8.26
C LYS A 249 1.99 9.17 -8.18
N TRP A 250 0.76 8.72 -8.36
CA TRP A 250 -0.37 9.61 -8.63
C TRP A 250 -1.37 9.74 -7.48
N SER A 251 -1.31 8.84 -6.47
CA SER A 251 -2.27 8.89 -5.37
C SER A 251 -2.15 10.19 -4.56
N ASP A 252 -3.25 10.57 -3.94
CA ASP A 252 -3.32 11.73 -3.06
C ASP A 252 -2.86 11.45 -1.62
N ALA A 253 -2.25 10.30 -1.36
CA ALA A 253 -1.54 10.04 -0.11
C ALA A 253 -0.37 11.02 0.06
N ASP A 254 -0.13 11.44 1.32
CA ASP A 254 0.97 12.34 1.65
C ASP A 254 2.31 11.60 1.64
N ILE A 255 2.33 10.39 2.18
CA ILE A 255 3.52 9.57 2.35
C ILE A 255 3.27 8.16 1.84
N ILE A 256 4.28 7.58 1.21
CA ILE A 256 4.27 6.21 0.70
C ILE A 256 5.33 5.38 1.43
N ILE A 257 4.92 4.23 1.92
CA ILE A 257 5.83 3.18 2.40
C ILE A 257 5.74 2.01 1.42
N TYR A 258 6.78 1.82 0.63
CA TYR A 258 6.86 0.71 -0.32
C TYR A 258 7.66 -0.44 0.27
N ILE A 259 7.06 -1.62 0.35
CA ILE A 259 7.67 -2.82 0.95
C ILE A 259 7.84 -3.87 -0.14
N GLY A 260 9.07 -4.04 -0.60
CA GLY A 260 9.46 -5.17 -1.45
C GLY A 260 9.77 -6.38 -0.59
N CYS A 261 8.80 -7.29 -0.48
CA CYS A 261 8.88 -8.46 0.37
C CYS A 261 9.10 -9.72 -0.46
N GLY A 262 10.33 -10.22 -0.49
CA GLY A 262 10.69 -11.46 -1.19
C GLY A 262 10.75 -11.35 -2.71
N GLU A 263 10.75 -10.15 -3.24
CA GLU A 263 10.88 -9.90 -4.68
C GLU A 263 12.30 -10.12 -5.16
N ARG A 264 12.49 -10.25 -6.47
CA ARG A 264 13.82 -10.48 -7.07
C ARG A 264 14.67 -9.22 -6.94
N GLY A 265 15.96 -9.41 -6.72
CA GLY A 265 16.90 -8.29 -6.57
C GLY A 265 16.90 -7.33 -7.76
N ASN A 266 16.83 -7.85 -9.00
CA ASN A 266 16.76 -7.03 -10.21
C ASN A 266 15.45 -6.21 -10.32
N GLU A 267 14.31 -6.77 -9.90
CA GLU A 267 13.03 -6.05 -9.86
C GLU A 267 13.09 -4.93 -8.83
N MET A 268 13.64 -5.19 -7.65
CA MET A 268 13.84 -4.17 -6.63
C MET A 268 14.81 -3.06 -7.07
N THR A 269 15.90 -3.40 -7.77
CA THR A 269 16.81 -2.39 -8.31
C THR A 269 16.09 -1.48 -9.30
N GLN A 270 15.27 -2.04 -10.18
CA GLN A 270 14.48 -1.27 -11.13
C GLN A 270 13.50 -0.32 -10.40
N VAL A 271 12.80 -0.81 -9.36
CA VAL A 271 11.92 0.03 -8.53
C VAL A 271 12.70 1.21 -7.91
N LEU A 272 13.89 0.92 -7.39
CA LEU A 272 14.74 1.93 -6.77
C LEU A 272 15.17 3.01 -7.77
N GLU A 273 15.63 2.60 -8.95
CA GLU A 273 16.05 3.51 -10.03
C GLU A 273 14.87 4.37 -10.50
N GLU A 274 13.71 3.74 -10.78
CA GLU A 274 12.51 4.45 -11.19
C GLU A 274 12.05 5.47 -10.13
N PHE A 275 12.04 5.14 -8.85
CA PHE A 275 11.58 6.04 -7.81
C PHE A 275 12.53 7.21 -7.55
N GLN A 276 13.84 7.02 -7.78
CA GLN A 276 14.81 8.10 -7.70
C GLN A 276 14.70 9.11 -8.86
N GLU A 277 14.30 8.64 -10.04
CA GLU A 277 14.13 9.47 -11.23
C GLU A 277 12.75 10.16 -11.32
N LEU A 278 11.74 9.57 -10.66
CA LEU A 278 10.37 10.08 -10.70
C LEU A 278 10.24 11.39 -9.91
N ILE A 279 9.53 12.31 -10.52
CA ILE A 279 9.11 13.57 -9.89
C ILE A 279 7.67 13.40 -9.41
N ASP A 280 7.43 13.80 -8.17
CA ASP A 280 6.07 13.87 -7.61
C ASP A 280 5.28 14.96 -8.33
N PRO A 281 4.19 14.62 -9.00
CA PRO A 281 3.43 15.59 -9.81
C PRO A 281 2.75 16.68 -8.98
N LYS A 282 2.58 16.47 -7.68
CA LYS A 282 1.95 17.44 -6.78
C LYS A 282 2.92 18.51 -6.30
N SER A 283 4.08 18.09 -5.85
CA SER A 283 5.07 19.00 -5.24
C SER A 283 6.13 19.48 -6.23
N GLY A 284 6.33 18.79 -7.35
CA GLY A 284 7.44 19.02 -8.28
C GLY A 284 8.80 18.58 -7.74
N ASN A 285 8.84 17.97 -6.57
CA ASN A 285 10.05 17.42 -5.94
C ASN A 285 10.24 15.95 -6.31
N PRO A 286 11.42 15.35 -6.06
CA PRO A 286 11.61 13.90 -6.21
C PRO A 286 10.56 13.10 -5.43
N LEU A 287 10.03 12.04 -6.04
CA LEU A 287 9.03 11.16 -5.40
C LEU A 287 9.57 10.54 -4.10
N MET A 288 10.87 10.28 -4.04
CA MET A 288 11.54 9.77 -2.84
C MET A 288 11.43 10.71 -1.63
N ASP A 289 11.24 12.02 -1.83
CA ASP A 289 11.07 12.98 -0.72
C ASP A 289 9.83 12.70 0.15
N ARG A 290 8.85 11.95 -0.38
CA ARG A 290 7.67 11.48 0.37
C ARG A 290 7.58 9.96 0.46
N THR A 291 8.66 9.24 0.15
CA THR A 291 8.65 7.78 0.07
C THR A 291 9.75 7.17 0.91
N THR A 292 9.46 6.05 1.54
CA THR A 292 10.43 5.15 2.17
C THR A 292 10.30 3.77 1.54
N LEU A 293 11.44 3.15 1.25
CA LEU A 293 11.50 1.81 0.68
C LEU A 293 12.04 0.82 1.72
N ILE A 294 11.37 -0.32 1.84
CA ILE A 294 11.87 -1.48 2.58
C ILE A 294 12.12 -2.57 1.55
N ALA A 295 13.38 -2.95 1.38
CA ALA A 295 13.81 -3.95 0.42
C ALA A 295 14.30 -5.21 1.14
N ASN A 296 13.48 -6.25 1.15
CA ASN A 296 13.89 -7.59 1.53
C ASN A 296 13.74 -8.51 0.32
N THR A 297 14.83 -8.74 -0.39
CA THR A 297 14.84 -9.54 -1.61
C THR A 297 14.78 -11.03 -1.31
N SER A 298 14.49 -11.85 -2.34
CA SER A 298 14.29 -13.30 -2.21
C SER A 298 15.53 -14.06 -1.72
N ASN A 299 16.71 -13.49 -1.85
CA ASN A 299 17.98 -14.05 -1.37
C ASN A 299 18.36 -13.59 0.05
N MET A 300 17.60 -12.69 0.65
CA MET A 300 17.80 -12.27 2.04
C MET A 300 17.14 -13.25 3.02
N PRO A 301 17.54 -13.24 4.31
CA PRO A 301 17.02 -14.15 5.32
C PRO A 301 15.50 -14.14 5.44
N VAL A 302 14.91 -15.32 5.59
CA VAL A 302 13.46 -15.55 5.65
C VAL A 302 12.83 -14.82 6.84
N ALA A 303 13.50 -14.83 7.99
CA ALA A 303 13.01 -14.17 9.20
C ALA A 303 12.90 -12.65 9.02
N ALA A 304 13.90 -12.02 8.38
CA ALA A 304 13.85 -10.60 8.05
C ALA A 304 12.73 -10.28 7.04
N ARG A 305 12.42 -11.21 6.14
CA ARG A 305 11.26 -11.09 5.23
C ARG A 305 9.94 -11.06 5.99
N GLU A 306 9.79 -11.94 6.99
CA GLU A 306 8.60 -11.94 7.85
C GLU A 306 8.47 -10.62 8.63
N ALA A 307 9.56 -10.07 9.15
CA ALA A 307 9.56 -8.81 9.91
C ALA A 307 9.29 -7.57 9.03
N SER A 308 9.64 -7.59 7.76
CA SER A 308 9.61 -6.42 6.87
C SER A 308 8.25 -5.74 6.77
N LEU A 309 7.15 -6.50 6.75
CA LEU A 309 5.80 -5.95 6.73
C LEU A 309 5.47 -5.19 8.02
N TYR A 310 5.87 -5.71 9.17
CA TYR A 310 5.63 -5.07 10.46
C TYR A 310 6.49 -3.82 10.65
N SER A 311 7.74 -3.85 10.17
CA SER A 311 8.60 -2.66 10.14
C SER A 311 7.94 -1.55 9.34
N GLY A 312 7.50 -1.83 8.11
CA GLY A 312 6.81 -0.85 7.26
C GLY A 312 5.51 -0.33 7.87
N LEU A 313 4.71 -1.20 8.49
CA LEU A 313 3.50 -0.80 9.20
C LEU A 313 3.81 0.19 10.34
N THR A 314 4.84 -0.08 11.12
CA THR A 314 5.21 0.78 12.25
C THR A 314 5.69 2.15 11.79
N LEU A 315 6.47 2.21 10.69
CA LEU A 315 6.85 3.47 10.05
C LEU A 315 5.62 4.23 9.55
N ALA A 316 4.68 3.55 8.91
CA ALA A 316 3.46 4.18 8.42
C ALA A 316 2.58 4.73 9.56
N GLU A 317 2.41 3.97 10.63
CA GLU A 317 1.66 4.41 11.81
C GLU A 317 2.31 5.62 12.50
N TYR A 318 3.64 5.71 12.48
CA TYR A 318 4.36 6.85 13.03
C TYR A 318 4.04 8.16 12.27
N TYR A 319 4.06 8.14 10.94
CA TYR A 319 3.66 9.30 10.13
C TYR A 319 2.16 9.59 10.21
N ARG A 320 1.32 8.56 10.30
CA ARG A 320 -0.11 8.74 10.61
C ARG A 320 -0.30 9.53 11.91
N ASP A 321 0.47 9.22 12.94
CA ASP A 321 0.38 9.90 14.25
C ASP A 321 0.73 11.39 14.16
N MET A 322 1.46 11.82 13.13
CA MET A 322 1.71 13.23 12.80
C MET A 322 0.54 13.91 12.07
N GLY A 323 -0.49 13.16 11.68
CA GLY A 323 -1.65 13.64 10.94
C GLY A 323 -1.54 13.49 9.41
N TYR A 324 -0.62 12.66 8.91
CA TYR A 324 -0.49 12.38 7.48
C TYR A 324 -1.36 11.21 7.02
N ASP A 325 -1.75 11.26 5.75
CA ASP A 325 -2.35 10.13 5.04
C ASP A 325 -1.25 9.29 4.41
N VAL A 326 -1.04 8.09 4.95
CA VAL A 326 0.03 7.18 4.52
C VAL A 326 -0.56 6.03 3.73
N ALA A 327 0.04 5.68 2.59
CA ALA A 327 -0.29 4.49 1.84
C ALA A 327 0.88 3.48 1.88
N ILE A 328 0.58 2.24 2.20
CA ILE A 328 1.52 1.12 2.16
C ILE A 328 1.29 0.34 0.88
N MET A 329 2.35 0.13 0.12
CA MET A 329 2.40 -0.78 -1.02
C MET A 329 3.22 -2.00 -0.61
N ALA A 330 2.58 -3.16 -0.44
CA ALA A 330 3.27 -4.40 -0.08
C ALA A 330 3.38 -5.32 -1.31
N ASP A 331 4.57 -5.52 -1.83
CA ASP A 331 4.85 -6.38 -2.98
C ASP A 331 5.87 -7.48 -2.61
N SER A 332 5.49 -8.72 -2.31
CA SER A 332 4.11 -9.21 -2.29
C SER A 332 3.81 -9.92 -0.95
N THR A 333 2.58 -9.88 -0.52
CA THR A 333 2.13 -10.59 0.70
C THR A 333 2.19 -12.11 0.54
N SER A 334 2.16 -12.65 -0.70
CA SER A 334 2.39 -14.07 -0.96
C SER A 334 3.78 -14.52 -0.55
N ARG A 335 4.81 -13.71 -0.81
CA ARG A 335 6.18 -14.01 -0.41
C ARG A 335 6.37 -13.95 1.11
N TRP A 336 5.63 -13.07 1.76
CA TRP A 336 5.56 -13.04 3.22
C TRP A 336 4.90 -14.30 3.78
N ALA A 337 3.80 -14.76 3.19
CA ALA A 337 3.15 -16.01 3.59
C ALA A 337 4.05 -17.23 3.34
N GLU A 338 4.83 -17.26 2.25
CA GLU A 338 5.86 -18.27 2.02
C GLU A 338 6.93 -18.25 3.12
N ALA A 339 7.34 -17.08 3.61
CA ALA A 339 8.25 -16.98 4.75
C ALA A 339 7.66 -17.59 6.02
N LEU A 340 6.38 -17.33 6.30
CA LEU A 340 5.69 -17.98 7.43
C LEU A 340 5.64 -19.50 7.27
N ARG A 341 5.38 -20.01 6.05
CA ARG A 341 5.38 -21.45 5.77
C ARG A 341 6.75 -22.08 6.00
N GLU A 342 7.81 -21.42 5.54
CA GLU A 342 9.17 -21.93 5.75
C GLU A 342 9.54 -21.96 7.24
N LEU A 343 9.23 -20.89 7.98
CA LEU A 343 9.51 -20.82 9.43
C LEU A 343 8.71 -21.87 10.20
N SER A 344 7.42 -22.04 9.94
CA SER A 344 6.60 -23.07 10.60
C SER A 344 7.09 -24.48 10.29
N GLY A 345 7.57 -24.73 9.06
CA GLY A 345 8.21 -26.00 8.70
C GLY A 345 9.50 -26.26 9.47
N ARG A 346 10.33 -25.24 9.73
CA ARG A 346 11.54 -25.35 10.55
C ARG A 346 11.23 -25.57 12.04
N LEU A 347 10.08 -25.06 12.49
CA LEU A 347 9.58 -25.26 13.85
C LEU A 347 8.86 -26.60 14.04
N GLU A 348 8.72 -27.39 12.97
CA GLU A 348 8.01 -28.68 12.96
C GLU A 348 6.54 -28.52 13.40
N GLU A 349 5.94 -27.37 13.13
CA GLU A 349 4.53 -27.12 13.39
C GLU A 349 3.65 -27.93 12.42
N MET A 350 2.48 -28.36 12.90
CA MET A 350 1.54 -29.10 12.05
C MET A 350 1.04 -28.20 10.90
N PRO A 351 1.27 -28.55 9.64
CA PRO A 351 0.83 -27.77 8.50
C PRO A 351 -0.70 -27.84 8.35
N ALA A 352 -1.29 -26.75 7.93
CA ALA A 352 -2.66 -26.67 7.45
C ALA A 352 -2.70 -26.80 5.90
N GLU A 353 -3.67 -26.15 5.25
CA GLU A 353 -3.90 -26.18 3.82
C GLU A 353 -2.65 -25.74 3.04
N GLU A 354 -2.27 -26.52 2.03
CA GLU A 354 -1.08 -26.33 1.17
C GLU A 354 0.24 -26.11 1.93
N GLY A 355 0.36 -26.62 3.14
CA GLY A 355 1.56 -26.52 3.95
C GLY A 355 1.74 -25.19 4.67
N PHE A 356 0.78 -24.28 4.60
CA PHE A 356 0.80 -23.06 5.37
C PHE A 356 0.48 -23.30 6.85
N PRO A 357 0.97 -22.44 7.77
CA PRO A 357 0.63 -22.57 9.18
C PRO A 357 -0.87 -22.28 9.42
N ALA A 358 -1.45 -22.94 10.42
CA ALA A 358 -2.86 -22.74 10.78
C ALA A 358 -3.20 -21.29 11.15
N TYR A 359 -2.21 -20.51 11.58
CA TYR A 359 -2.36 -19.11 11.95
C TYR A 359 -2.18 -18.12 10.78
N LEU A 360 -2.07 -18.57 9.54
CA LEU A 360 -1.94 -17.68 8.38
C LEU A 360 -3.05 -16.62 8.31
N ALA A 361 -4.31 -17.06 8.51
CA ALA A 361 -5.46 -16.15 8.49
C ALA A 361 -5.39 -15.08 9.57
N SER A 362 -5.03 -15.43 10.80
CA SER A 362 -4.90 -14.47 11.90
C SER A 362 -3.74 -13.50 11.71
N ARG A 363 -2.65 -13.92 11.08
CA ARG A 363 -1.52 -13.05 10.75
C ARG A 363 -1.88 -12.04 9.66
N LEU A 364 -2.59 -12.48 8.62
CA LEU A 364 -3.11 -11.59 7.57
C LEU A 364 -4.12 -10.59 8.14
N SER A 365 -5.05 -11.05 8.99
CA SER A 365 -5.99 -10.18 9.69
C SER A 365 -5.26 -9.10 10.49
N ALA A 366 -4.31 -9.50 11.34
CA ALA A 366 -3.53 -8.57 12.15
C ALA A 366 -2.76 -7.53 11.32
N PHE A 367 -2.29 -7.91 10.13
CA PHE A 367 -1.65 -6.99 9.20
C PHE A 367 -2.63 -5.94 8.66
N TYR A 368 -3.75 -6.39 8.08
CA TYR A 368 -4.73 -5.48 7.46
C TYR A 368 -5.53 -4.66 8.48
N GLU A 369 -5.74 -5.16 9.70
CA GLU A 369 -6.45 -4.44 10.77
C GLU A 369 -5.70 -3.18 11.26
N ARG A 370 -4.40 -3.08 11.02
CA ARG A 370 -3.62 -1.87 11.33
C ARG A 370 -3.90 -0.70 10.37
N ALA A 371 -4.55 -0.94 9.24
CA ALA A 371 -5.09 0.12 8.39
C ALA A 371 -6.28 0.81 9.05
N GLY A 372 -6.46 2.09 8.79
CA GLY A 372 -7.63 2.83 9.25
C GLY A 372 -7.42 4.34 9.19
N MET A 373 -8.53 5.06 9.24
CA MET A 373 -8.59 6.48 9.50
C MET A 373 -8.72 6.66 11.01
N MET A 374 -7.76 7.35 11.62
CA MET A 374 -7.63 7.41 13.07
C MET A 374 -7.59 8.85 13.57
N GLN A 375 -8.14 9.06 14.76
CA GLN A 375 -7.79 10.19 15.59
C GLN A 375 -6.54 9.82 16.40
N THR A 376 -5.47 10.55 16.18
CA THR A 376 -4.19 10.32 16.82
C THR A 376 -4.19 10.79 18.28
N LEU A 377 -3.18 10.41 19.05
CA LEU A 377 -3.07 10.84 20.45
C LEU A 377 -2.92 12.37 20.60
N CYS A 378 -2.35 13.05 19.61
CA CYS A 378 -2.29 14.52 19.58
C CYS A 378 -3.59 15.19 19.13
N GLY A 379 -4.64 14.42 18.81
CA GLY A 379 -5.94 14.93 18.37
C GLY A 379 -6.05 15.19 16.86
N ALA A 380 -4.99 15.03 16.09
CA ALA A 380 -5.02 15.15 14.64
C ALA A 380 -5.73 13.93 13.98
N GLU A 381 -6.15 14.09 12.73
CA GLU A 381 -6.63 12.99 11.90
C GLU A 381 -5.49 12.52 10.99
N GLY A 382 -5.32 11.22 10.88
CA GLY A 382 -4.34 10.60 9.99
C GLY A 382 -4.79 9.20 9.58
N SER A 383 -4.29 8.70 8.46
CA SER A 383 -4.69 7.41 7.94
C SER A 383 -3.53 6.54 7.52
N VAL A 384 -3.74 5.23 7.60
CA VAL A 384 -2.90 4.20 6.97
C VAL A 384 -3.76 3.38 6.05
N SER A 385 -3.51 3.47 4.75
CA SER A 385 -4.12 2.62 3.73
C SER A 385 -3.15 1.51 3.35
N ILE A 386 -3.64 0.27 3.20
CA ILE A 386 -2.80 -0.88 2.86
C ILE A 386 -3.24 -1.46 1.52
N ILE A 387 -2.31 -1.52 0.57
CA ILE A 387 -2.51 -2.12 -0.76
C ILE A 387 -1.51 -3.26 -0.92
N GLY A 388 -1.99 -4.49 -0.78
CA GLY A 388 -1.15 -5.69 -0.85
C GLY A 388 -1.25 -6.38 -2.21
N ALA A 389 -0.11 -6.57 -2.87
CA ALA A 389 -0.05 -7.45 -4.04
C ALA A 389 -0.07 -8.91 -3.58
N VAL A 390 -0.84 -9.72 -4.28
CA VAL A 390 -0.91 -11.17 -4.07
C VAL A 390 -0.52 -11.87 -5.36
N SER A 391 0.34 -12.89 -5.25
CA SER A 391 0.88 -13.62 -6.41
C SER A 391 0.42 -15.08 -6.40
N PRO A 392 -0.87 -15.36 -6.70
CA PRO A 392 -1.38 -16.73 -6.71
C PRO A 392 -0.69 -17.55 -7.79
N GLN A 393 -0.30 -18.77 -7.45
CA GLN A 393 0.32 -19.70 -8.41
C GLN A 393 -0.66 -19.99 -9.54
N GLY A 394 -0.18 -19.96 -10.78
CA GLY A 394 -1.05 -20.17 -11.94
C GLY A 394 -2.11 -19.08 -12.19
N GLY A 395 -2.27 -18.12 -11.29
CA GLY A 395 -3.36 -17.14 -11.32
C GLY A 395 -4.66 -17.68 -10.69
N ASP A 396 -4.57 -18.72 -9.90
CA ASP A 396 -5.72 -19.34 -9.21
C ASP A 396 -6.05 -18.56 -7.92
N PHE A 397 -7.18 -17.87 -7.90
CA PHE A 397 -7.63 -17.10 -6.75
C PHE A 397 -8.22 -17.96 -5.62
N SER A 398 -8.28 -19.28 -5.76
CA SER A 398 -8.73 -20.22 -4.73
C SER A 398 -7.61 -20.67 -3.79
N GLU A 399 -6.34 -20.28 -4.06
CA GLU A 399 -5.23 -20.61 -3.19
C GLU A 399 -5.32 -19.96 -1.79
N PRO A 400 -4.74 -20.55 -0.72
CA PRO A 400 -4.99 -20.14 0.66
C PRO A 400 -4.68 -18.68 0.97
N VAL A 401 -3.60 -18.11 0.42
CA VAL A 401 -3.21 -16.71 0.70
C VAL A 401 -4.23 -15.74 0.12
N THR A 402 -4.63 -15.95 -1.15
CA THR A 402 -5.63 -15.11 -1.83
C THR A 402 -6.99 -15.24 -1.15
N MET A 403 -7.42 -16.46 -0.83
CA MET A 403 -8.70 -16.71 -0.16
C MET A 403 -8.78 -16.08 1.22
N ASN A 404 -7.71 -16.16 2.01
CA ASN A 404 -7.68 -15.51 3.32
C ASN A 404 -7.56 -13.98 3.18
N THR A 405 -6.74 -13.48 2.27
CA THR A 405 -6.64 -12.03 2.01
C THR A 405 -8.01 -11.45 1.65
N LYS A 406 -8.76 -12.12 0.79
CA LYS A 406 -10.10 -11.71 0.36
C LYS A 406 -11.11 -11.53 1.52
N ARG A 407 -10.90 -12.21 2.64
CA ARG A 407 -11.74 -12.06 3.84
C ARG A 407 -11.47 -10.78 4.62
N PHE A 408 -10.27 -10.20 4.51
CA PHE A 408 -9.83 -9.09 5.34
C PHE A 408 -9.72 -7.77 4.58
N VAL A 409 -9.65 -7.82 3.25
CA VAL A 409 -9.65 -6.60 2.42
C VAL A 409 -11.07 -6.25 1.98
N ARG A 410 -11.36 -4.95 1.94
CA ARG A 410 -12.65 -4.45 1.44
C ARG A 410 -12.62 -4.07 -0.05
N CYS A 411 -11.42 -3.94 -0.64
CA CYS A 411 -11.21 -3.81 -2.07
C CYS A 411 -10.44 -5.00 -2.62
N PHE A 412 -10.86 -5.50 -3.78
CA PHE A 412 -10.20 -6.59 -4.48
C PHE A 412 -10.10 -6.24 -5.96
N TRP A 413 -8.87 -6.04 -6.45
CA TRP A 413 -8.58 -5.65 -7.83
C TRP A 413 -7.93 -6.80 -8.57
N GLY A 414 -8.76 -7.75 -9.00
CA GLY A 414 -8.29 -8.97 -9.64
C GLY A 414 -7.71 -8.72 -11.02
N LEU A 415 -6.42 -9.02 -11.20
CA LEU A 415 -5.74 -8.92 -12.48
C LEU A 415 -5.97 -10.16 -13.33
N ASP A 416 -6.32 -9.95 -14.59
CA ASP A 416 -6.62 -11.00 -15.55
C ASP A 416 -5.53 -11.14 -16.62
N LYS A 417 -5.10 -12.37 -16.87
CA LYS A 417 -4.06 -12.68 -17.87
C LYS A 417 -4.53 -12.38 -19.29
N SER A 418 -5.79 -12.62 -19.60
CA SER A 418 -6.33 -12.41 -20.96
C SER A 418 -6.33 -10.92 -21.32
N LEU A 419 -6.67 -10.05 -20.35
CA LEU A 419 -6.57 -8.61 -20.51
C LEU A 419 -5.12 -8.14 -20.68
N ALA A 420 -4.20 -8.70 -19.91
CA ALA A 420 -2.78 -8.38 -20.03
C ALA A 420 -2.22 -8.80 -21.41
N TYR A 421 -2.55 -10.00 -21.90
CA TYR A 421 -2.17 -10.45 -23.24
C TYR A 421 -2.80 -9.62 -24.36
N ALA A 422 -4.02 -9.13 -24.15
CA ALA A 422 -4.68 -8.18 -25.06
C ALA A 422 -4.12 -6.76 -24.95
N ARG A 423 -3.11 -6.52 -24.11
CA ARG A 423 -2.54 -5.18 -23.80
C ARG A 423 -3.58 -4.18 -23.30
N HIS A 424 -4.59 -4.69 -22.61
CA HIS A 424 -5.56 -3.87 -21.89
C HIS A 424 -5.04 -3.62 -20.47
N PHE A 425 -4.52 -2.43 -20.22
CA PHE A 425 -3.99 -2.02 -18.93
C PHE A 425 -4.79 -0.83 -18.36
N PRO A 426 -4.95 -0.74 -17.02
CA PRO A 426 -4.66 -1.82 -16.05
C PRO A 426 -5.47 -3.08 -16.36
N ALA A 427 -4.85 -4.25 -16.17
CA ALA A 427 -5.49 -5.54 -16.48
C ALA A 427 -6.48 -5.99 -15.41
N ILE A 428 -7.14 -5.07 -14.75
CA ILE A 428 -8.11 -5.30 -13.69
C ILE A 428 -9.44 -5.73 -14.31
N HIS A 429 -9.89 -6.92 -13.93
CA HIS A 429 -11.11 -7.48 -14.50
C HIS A 429 -12.34 -6.99 -13.74
N TRP A 430 -13.23 -6.30 -14.43
CA TRP A 430 -14.36 -5.59 -13.84
C TRP A 430 -15.47 -6.49 -13.26
N LEU A 431 -15.53 -7.77 -13.65
CA LEU A 431 -16.52 -8.72 -13.09
C LEU A 431 -16.00 -9.48 -11.88
N THR A 432 -14.68 -9.63 -11.72
CA THR A 432 -14.08 -10.34 -10.60
C THR A 432 -13.61 -9.42 -9.48
N SER A 433 -13.50 -8.13 -9.78
CA SER A 433 -13.09 -7.10 -8.83
C SER A 433 -14.31 -6.52 -8.11
N TYR A 434 -14.09 -6.03 -6.88
CA TYR A 434 -15.11 -5.34 -6.11
C TYR A 434 -14.51 -4.30 -5.16
N SER A 435 -15.37 -3.41 -4.70
CA SER A 435 -15.11 -2.50 -3.58
C SER A 435 -16.35 -2.43 -2.69
N GLU A 436 -16.15 -2.69 -1.41
CA GLU A 436 -17.20 -2.53 -0.39
C GLU A 436 -17.27 -1.10 0.14
N TYR A 437 -16.33 -0.22 -0.27
CA TYR A 437 -16.31 1.19 0.14
C TYR A 437 -17.30 2.07 -0.61
N LEU A 438 -17.86 1.62 -1.72
CA LEU A 438 -18.67 2.46 -2.61
C LEU A 438 -19.85 3.13 -1.89
N GLN A 439 -20.52 2.41 -0.98
CA GLN A 439 -21.63 2.97 -0.21
C GLN A 439 -21.16 4.02 0.80
N ASP A 440 -20.07 3.74 1.50
CA ASP A 440 -19.48 4.65 2.50
C ASP A 440 -18.95 5.93 1.85
N LEU A 441 -18.43 5.84 0.63
CA LEU A 441 -17.87 6.95 -0.15
C LEU A 441 -18.90 7.72 -0.98
N SER A 442 -20.10 7.17 -1.18
CA SER A 442 -21.15 7.78 -2.01
C SER A 442 -21.51 9.22 -1.61
N PRO A 443 -21.65 9.57 -0.31
CA PRO A 443 -21.88 10.95 0.11
C PRO A 443 -20.74 11.89 -0.34
N TRP A 444 -19.51 11.44 -0.20
CA TRP A 444 -18.34 12.25 -0.59
C TRP A 444 -18.33 12.53 -2.11
N TYR A 445 -18.58 11.53 -2.96
CA TYR A 445 -18.67 11.72 -4.41
C TYR A 445 -19.80 12.66 -4.80
N LYS A 446 -20.93 12.56 -4.11
CA LYS A 446 -22.09 13.42 -4.33
C LYS A 446 -21.79 14.88 -4.06
N ASP A 447 -21.04 15.16 -2.99
CA ASP A 447 -20.75 16.51 -2.52
C ASP A 447 -19.55 17.14 -3.25
N HIS A 448 -18.55 16.35 -3.66
CA HIS A 448 -17.30 16.85 -4.22
C HIS A 448 -17.17 16.69 -5.74
N VAL A 449 -17.93 15.78 -6.36
CA VAL A 449 -17.89 15.55 -7.82
C VAL A 449 -19.23 15.86 -8.45
N ASN A 450 -20.20 15.00 -8.27
CA ASN A 450 -21.57 15.21 -8.76
C ASN A 450 -22.55 14.23 -8.11
N LYS A 451 -23.78 14.70 -7.90
CA LYS A 451 -24.87 13.89 -7.32
C LYS A 451 -25.19 12.59 -8.08
N ASN A 452 -24.90 12.55 -9.39
CA ASN A 452 -25.17 11.41 -10.26
C ASN A 452 -23.97 10.47 -10.45
N PHE A 453 -22.82 10.75 -9.82
CA PHE A 453 -21.57 10.01 -10.09
C PHE A 453 -21.74 8.51 -9.88
N VAL A 454 -22.27 8.10 -8.74
CA VAL A 454 -22.47 6.67 -8.39
C VAL A 454 -23.53 6.02 -9.28
N ASP A 455 -24.59 6.75 -9.62
CA ASP A 455 -25.65 6.23 -10.51
C ASP A 455 -25.11 5.98 -11.92
N MET A 456 -24.29 6.88 -12.45
CA MET A 456 -23.63 6.70 -13.74
C MET A 456 -22.66 5.52 -13.72
N ARG A 457 -21.85 5.42 -12.68
CA ARG A 457 -20.98 4.24 -12.46
C ARG A 457 -21.79 2.94 -12.48
N ASN A 458 -22.93 2.90 -11.80
CA ASN A 458 -23.79 1.71 -11.74
C ASN A 458 -24.38 1.37 -13.12
N GLN A 459 -24.73 2.38 -13.93
CA GLN A 459 -25.19 2.17 -15.29
C GLN A 459 -24.10 1.55 -16.18
N LEU A 460 -22.85 2.05 -16.11
CA LEU A 460 -21.72 1.46 -16.84
C LEU A 460 -21.48 0.01 -16.42
N MET A 461 -21.50 -0.29 -15.13
CA MET A 461 -21.35 -1.67 -14.64
C MET A 461 -22.51 -2.57 -15.08
N GLY A 462 -23.74 -2.06 -15.14
CA GLY A 462 -24.89 -2.78 -15.67
C GLY A 462 -24.72 -3.19 -17.14
N ILE A 463 -24.17 -2.29 -17.96
CA ILE A 463 -23.86 -2.57 -19.37
C ILE A 463 -22.76 -3.64 -19.49
N LEU A 464 -21.68 -3.56 -18.71
CA LEU A 464 -20.59 -4.54 -18.71
C LEU A 464 -21.07 -5.94 -18.23
N ASN A 465 -21.96 -5.99 -17.24
CA ASN A 465 -22.57 -7.25 -16.79
C ASN A 465 -23.46 -7.86 -17.90
N SER A 466 -24.27 -7.03 -18.59
CA SER A 466 -25.07 -7.47 -19.71
C SER A 466 -24.23 -8.00 -20.88
N GLU A 467 -23.11 -7.31 -21.18
CA GLU A 467 -22.13 -7.78 -22.18
C GLU A 467 -21.65 -9.19 -21.87
N SER A 468 -21.30 -9.48 -20.62
CA SER A 468 -20.78 -10.80 -20.23
C SER A 468 -21.76 -11.91 -20.57
N SER A 469 -23.05 -11.71 -20.23
CA SER A 469 -24.10 -12.68 -20.55
C SER A 469 -24.31 -12.82 -22.06
N LEU A 470 -24.26 -11.72 -22.82
CA LEU A 470 -24.39 -11.74 -24.27
C LEU A 470 -23.20 -12.42 -24.95
N MET A 471 -21.99 -12.25 -24.42
CA MET A 471 -20.79 -12.89 -24.98
C MET A 471 -20.81 -14.41 -24.87
N GLU A 472 -21.49 -14.99 -23.90
CA GLU A 472 -21.74 -16.43 -23.85
C GLU A 472 -22.61 -16.89 -25.01
N ILE A 473 -23.65 -16.13 -25.34
CA ILE A 473 -24.50 -16.39 -26.50
C ILE A 473 -23.71 -16.21 -27.80
N VAL A 474 -22.95 -15.14 -27.92
CA VAL A 474 -22.12 -14.86 -29.10
C VAL A 474 -21.14 -16.00 -29.40
N LYS A 475 -20.52 -16.59 -28.38
CA LYS A 475 -19.63 -17.74 -28.54
C LYS A 475 -20.32 -18.97 -29.14
N LEU A 476 -21.62 -19.13 -28.93
CA LEU A 476 -22.40 -20.27 -29.41
C LEU A 476 -22.96 -20.09 -30.81
N ILE A 477 -23.52 -18.89 -31.09
CA ILE A 477 -24.29 -18.66 -32.33
C ILE A 477 -23.77 -17.50 -33.20
N GLY A 478 -22.73 -16.79 -32.77
CA GLY A 478 -22.18 -15.62 -33.46
C GLY A 478 -22.92 -14.31 -33.12
N SER A 479 -22.28 -13.19 -33.38
CA SER A 479 -22.82 -11.84 -33.10
C SER A 479 -23.91 -11.39 -34.07
N ASP A 480 -23.95 -11.96 -35.30
CA ASP A 480 -24.81 -11.48 -36.38
C ASP A 480 -26.28 -11.79 -36.13
N VAL A 481 -26.55 -12.83 -35.35
CA VAL A 481 -27.91 -13.31 -35.03
C VAL A 481 -28.57 -12.50 -33.90
N LEU A 482 -27.79 -11.69 -33.17
CA LEU A 482 -28.32 -10.90 -32.06
C LEU A 482 -29.26 -9.80 -32.57
N PRO A 483 -30.33 -9.45 -31.81
CA PRO A 483 -31.10 -8.25 -32.02
C PRO A 483 -30.25 -6.97 -31.91
N ASP A 484 -30.69 -5.90 -32.59
CA ASP A 484 -29.90 -4.66 -32.66
C ASP A 484 -29.70 -3.97 -31.30
N ASP A 485 -30.65 -4.10 -30.37
CA ASP A 485 -30.50 -3.60 -29.00
C ASP A 485 -29.38 -4.32 -28.21
N GLN A 486 -29.23 -5.63 -28.46
CA GLN A 486 -28.14 -6.41 -27.86
C GLN A 486 -26.80 -6.10 -28.56
N LYS A 487 -26.79 -5.93 -29.88
CA LYS A 487 -25.59 -5.45 -30.62
C LYS A 487 -25.16 -4.08 -30.14
N LEU A 488 -26.10 -3.17 -29.84
CA LEU A 488 -25.78 -1.88 -29.26
C LEU A 488 -25.16 -2.02 -27.85
N THR A 489 -25.68 -2.91 -27.03
CA THR A 489 -25.10 -3.17 -25.70
C THR A 489 -23.65 -3.63 -25.79
N LEU A 490 -23.34 -4.55 -26.73
CA LEU A 490 -21.96 -5.00 -26.97
C LEU A 490 -21.04 -3.86 -27.45
N GLU A 491 -21.56 -2.97 -28.33
CA GLU A 491 -20.78 -1.85 -28.85
C GLU A 491 -20.49 -0.80 -27.77
N ILE A 492 -21.47 -0.45 -26.95
CA ILE A 492 -21.28 0.48 -25.83
C ILE A 492 -20.34 -0.13 -24.78
N ALA A 493 -20.44 -1.43 -24.49
CA ALA A 493 -19.49 -2.12 -23.61
C ALA A 493 -18.05 -2.06 -24.17
N ARG A 494 -17.88 -2.18 -25.50
CA ARG A 494 -16.59 -1.95 -26.16
C ARG A 494 -16.07 -0.53 -25.93
N VAL A 495 -16.94 0.48 -26.07
CA VAL A 495 -16.59 1.89 -25.80
C VAL A 495 -16.17 2.09 -24.35
N ILE A 496 -16.90 1.49 -23.39
CA ILE A 496 -16.54 1.54 -21.97
C ILE A 496 -15.16 0.90 -21.73
N ARG A 497 -14.93 -0.30 -22.24
CA ARG A 497 -13.66 -1.01 -22.04
C ARG A 497 -12.47 -0.26 -22.63
N LEU A 498 -12.56 0.17 -23.88
CA LEU A 498 -11.44 0.80 -24.58
C LEU A 498 -11.33 2.31 -24.31
N GLY A 499 -12.44 3.00 -24.13
CA GLY A 499 -12.47 4.44 -23.92
C GLY A 499 -12.35 4.87 -22.46
N PHE A 500 -12.85 4.06 -21.52
CA PHE A 500 -12.88 4.42 -20.11
C PHE A 500 -11.99 3.52 -19.22
N LEU A 501 -12.11 2.20 -19.32
CA LEU A 501 -11.38 1.29 -18.42
C LEU A 501 -9.90 1.15 -18.81
N GLN A 502 -9.60 1.09 -20.11
CA GLN A 502 -8.23 1.05 -20.58
C GLN A 502 -7.57 2.43 -20.42
N GLN A 503 -6.45 2.49 -19.74
CA GLN A 503 -5.73 3.72 -19.43
C GLN A 503 -4.24 3.56 -19.77
N ASN A 504 -3.68 4.56 -20.48
CA ASN A 504 -2.29 4.54 -20.92
C ASN A 504 -1.38 5.26 -19.92
N ALA A 505 -0.55 4.51 -19.21
CA ALA A 505 0.38 5.03 -18.21
C ALA A 505 1.47 5.97 -18.78
N PHE A 506 1.68 5.95 -20.11
CA PHE A 506 2.72 6.75 -20.78
C PHE A 506 2.18 8.00 -21.48
N HIS A 507 0.87 8.17 -21.54
CA HIS A 507 0.27 9.36 -22.17
C HIS A 507 0.02 10.45 -21.12
N PRO A 508 0.47 11.70 -21.33
CA PRO A 508 0.39 12.76 -20.32
C PRO A 508 -1.04 13.04 -19.83
N ASP A 509 -2.02 13.00 -20.72
CA ASP A 509 -3.43 13.28 -20.40
C ASP A 509 -4.23 12.05 -19.97
N ASP A 510 -3.63 10.87 -19.99
CA ASP A 510 -4.30 9.61 -19.66
C ASP A 510 -3.66 8.86 -18.49
N THR A 511 -2.39 9.13 -18.14
CA THR A 511 -1.69 8.45 -17.04
C THR A 511 -2.30 8.74 -15.67
N CYS A 512 -2.83 9.95 -15.48
CA CYS A 512 -3.57 10.37 -14.29
C CYS A 512 -4.77 11.22 -14.72
N VAL A 513 -5.95 10.83 -14.30
CA VAL A 513 -7.20 11.46 -14.72
C VAL A 513 -7.98 11.95 -13.50
N SER A 514 -8.31 13.25 -13.48
CA SER A 514 -9.10 13.84 -12.40
C SER A 514 -10.51 13.25 -12.34
N LEU A 515 -11.11 13.23 -11.15
CA LEU A 515 -12.50 12.75 -10.96
C LEU A 515 -13.51 13.54 -11.81
N GLU A 516 -13.27 14.83 -12.03
CA GLU A 516 -14.13 15.64 -12.90
C GLU A 516 -14.07 15.16 -14.35
N LYS A 517 -12.86 14.88 -14.87
CA LYS A 517 -12.71 14.31 -16.21
C LYS A 517 -13.35 12.92 -16.30
N GLN A 518 -13.15 12.08 -15.29
CA GLN A 518 -13.78 10.75 -15.21
C GLN A 518 -15.30 10.86 -15.28
N TYR A 519 -15.88 11.79 -14.52
CA TYR A 519 -17.33 12.04 -14.54
C TYR A 519 -17.83 12.47 -15.94
N LYS A 520 -17.15 13.44 -16.56
CA LYS A 520 -17.52 13.92 -17.92
C LYS A 520 -17.38 12.83 -18.97
N MET A 521 -16.37 11.95 -18.86
CA MET A 521 -16.24 10.80 -19.76
C MET A 521 -17.43 9.83 -19.61
N MET A 522 -17.85 9.50 -18.39
CA MET A 522 -19.03 8.67 -18.15
C MET A 522 -20.30 9.33 -18.74
N GLU A 523 -20.42 10.63 -18.55
CA GLU A 523 -21.58 11.39 -19.06
C GLU A 523 -21.68 11.32 -20.58
N VAL A 524 -20.57 11.48 -21.32
CA VAL A 524 -20.57 11.38 -22.79
C VAL A 524 -20.87 9.96 -23.26
N ILE A 525 -20.30 8.95 -22.62
CA ILE A 525 -20.58 7.54 -22.98
C ILE A 525 -22.06 7.18 -22.77
N LEU A 526 -22.63 7.57 -21.63
CA LEU A 526 -24.04 7.32 -21.35
C LEU A 526 -24.97 8.17 -22.23
N TYR A 527 -24.55 9.37 -22.62
CA TYR A 527 -25.28 10.20 -23.58
C TYR A 527 -25.33 9.53 -24.96
N LEU A 528 -24.21 9.03 -25.45
CA LEU A 528 -24.14 8.24 -26.70
C LEU A 528 -25.05 7.01 -26.61
N TYR A 529 -25.01 6.27 -25.50
CA TYR A 529 -25.86 5.11 -25.30
C TYR A 529 -27.36 5.48 -25.36
N LYS A 530 -27.76 6.55 -24.67
CA LYS A 530 -29.14 7.03 -24.65
C LYS A 530 -29.66 7.38 -26.05
N LYS A 531 -28.86 8.14 -26.82
CA LYS A 531 -29.21 8.55 -28.19
C LYS A 531 -29.26 7.35 -29.15
N SER A 532 -28.26 6.49 -29.10
CA SER A 532 -28.21 5.26 -29.93
C SER A 532 -29.37 4.31 -29.61
N LYS A 533 -29.71 4.16 -28.32
CA LYS A 533 -30.86 3.33 -27.89
C LYS A 533 -32.18 3.88 -28.43
N ALA A 534 -32.38 5.18 -28.46
CA ALA A 534 -33.56 5.79 -29.05
C ALA A 534 -33.66 5.46 -30.54
N LEU A 535 -32.59 5.55 -31.32
CA LEU A 535 -32.55 5.21 -32.75
C LEU A 535 -32.87 3.71 -32.97
N VAL A 536 -32.26 2.81 -32.21
CA VAL A 536 -32.55 1.37 -32.31
C VAL A 536 -34.01 1.05 -31.95
N THR A 537 -34.56 1.73 -30.94
CA THR A 537 -35.99 1.57 -30.56
C THR A 537 -36.93 2.03 -31.67
N MET A 538 -36.51 3.01 -32.49
CA MET A 538 -37.24 3.46 -33.70
C MET A 538 -37.07 2.50 -34.88
N GLY A 539 -36.31 1.42 -34.73
CA GLY A 539 -36.09 0.41 -35.75
C GLY A 539 -34.84 0.65 -36.63
N MET A 540 -33.95 1.58 -36.27
CA MET A 540 -32.69 1.78 -36.98
C MET A 540 -31.73 0.62 -36.72
N PRO A 541 -31.23 -0.07 -37.76
CA PRO A 541 -30.30 -1.18 -37.57
C PRO A 541 -28.92 -0.69 -37.08
N MET A 542 -28.26 -1.50 -36.27
CA MET A 542 -26.95 -1.18 -35.71
C MET A 542 -25.86 -0.94 -36.78
N SER A 543 -25.98 -1.54 -37.95
CA SER A 543 -25.09 -1.31 -39.09
C SER A 543 -25.06 0.14 -39.53
N VAL A 544 -26.22 0.81 -39.58
CA VAL A 544 -26.33 2.23 -39.92
C VAL A 544 -25.68 3.13 -38.89
N LEU A 545 -25.85 2.79 -37.62
CA LEU A 545 -25.23 3.57 -36.52
C LEU A 545 -23.69 3.47 -36.55
N LYS A 546 -23.12 2.39 -37.03
CA LYS A 546 -21.66 2.19 -37.14
C LYS A 546 -21.01 2.94 -38.31
N GLU A 547 -21.76 3.34 -39.34
CA GLU A 547 -21.21 4.02 -40.52
C GLU A 547 -20.52 5.36 -40.18
N ASP A 548 -21.04 6.10 -39.23
CA ASP A 548 -20.53 7.44 -38.84
C ASP A 548 -19.27 7.41 -37.95
N LYS A 549 -18.85 6.21 -37.46
CA LYS A 549 -17.71 6.03 -36.56
C LYS A 549 -17.77 6.81 -35.25
N ILE A 550 -18.96 7.24 -34.83
CA ILE A 550 -19.15 8.02 -33.59
C ILE A 550 -18.67 7.25 -32.35
N PHE A 551 -18.86 5.91 -32.33
CA PHE A 551 -18.37 5.06 -31.24
C PHE A 551 -16.85 5.11 -31.10
N ASP A 552 -16.11 5.02 -32.21
CA ASP A 552 -14.65 5.09 -32.23
C ASP A 552 -14.15 6.48 -31.81
N ARG A 553 -14.87 7.54 -32.21
CA ARG A 553 -14.58 8.90 -31.80
C ARG A 553 -14.71 9.03 -30.27
N VAL A 554 -15.74 8.46 -29.66
CA VAL A 554 -15.90 8.49 -28.21
C VAL A 554 -14.83 7.64 -27.50
N VAL A 555 -14.33 6.56 -28.12
CA VAL A 555 -13.19 5.79 -27.57
C VAL A 555 -11.94 6.65 -27.48
N SER A 556 -11.68 7.55 -28.43
CA SER A 556 -10.48 8.42 -28.43
C SER A 556 -10.55 9.59 -27.45
N ILE A 557 -11.69 9.84 -26.82
CA ILE A 557 -11.93 10.98 -25.92
C ILE A 557 -10.87 11.10 -24.80
N LYS A 558 -10.32 9.97 -24.35
CA LYS A 558 -9.29 9.89 -23.31
C LYS A 558 -7.98 10.57 -23.72
N TYR A 559 -7.69 10.66 -25.03
CA TYR A 559 -6.50 11.31 -25.59
C TYR A 559 -6.82 12.69 -26.16
N ASP A 560 -7.98 12.82 -26.80
CA ASP A 560 -8.35 14.03 -27.54
C ASP A 560 -8.76 15.19 -26.62
N VAL A 561 -9.16 14.91 -25.38
CA VAL A 561 -9.49 15.92 -24.37
C VAL A 561 -8.35 16.00 -23.35
N PRO A 562 -7.52 17.06 -23.41
CA PRO A 562 -6.49 17.31 -22.42
C PRO A 562 -7.08 17.53 -21.01
N ASN A 563 -6.27 17.27 -19.97
CA ASN A 563 -6.72 17.41 -18.59
C ASN A 563 -7.10 18.85 -18.20
N ASP A 564 -6.57 19.85 -18.88
CA ASP A 564 -6.82 21.29 -18.69
C ASP A 564 -7.94 21.86 -19.58
N ARG A 565 -8.49 21.04 -20.51
CA ARG A 565 -9.47 21.48 -21.51
C ARG A 565 -10.78 20.69 -21.43
N LEU A 566 -11.36 20.59 -20.24
CA LEU A 566 -12.61 19.85 -20.01
C LEU A 566 -13.84 20.46 -20.71
N ASP A 567 -13.75 21.70 -21.19
CA ASP A 567 -14.74 22.35 -22.04
C ASP A 567 -14.99 21.58 -23.35
N LEU A 568 -13.99 20.87 -23.86
CA LEU A 568 -14.09 20.10 -25.10
C LEU A 568 -15.09 18.93 -25.04
N PHE A 569 -15.47 18.47 -23.84
CA PHE A 569 -16.52 17.45 -23.70
C PHE A 569 -17.87 17.88 -24.28
N ASP A 570 -18.19 19.18 -24.27
CA ASP A 570 -19.42 19.70 -24.86
C ASP A 570 -19.42 19.57 -26.39
N THR A 571 -18.27 19.57 -27.04
CA THR A 571 -18.13 19.29 -28.47
C THR A 571 -18.55 17.87 -28.78
N TYR A 572 -18.15 16.90 -27.97
CA TYR A 572 -18.55 15.51 -28.15
C TYR A 572 -20.06 15.30 -28.02
N LYS A 573 -20.72 16.01 -27.09
CA LYS A 573 -22.19 15.98 -27.00
C LYS A 573 -22.86 16.54 -28.24
N LYS A 574 -22.35 17.64 -28.77
CA LYS A 574 -22.84 18.23 -30.06
C LYS A 574 -22.63 17.29 -31.23
N ASP A 575 -21.50 16.60 -31.28
CA ASP A 575 -21.24 15.62 -32.36
C ASP A 575 -22.19 14.44 -32.28
N ILE A 576 -22.54 13.99 -31.06
CA ILE A 576 -23.53 12.94 -30.85
C ILE A 576 -24.94 13.41 -31.25
N ASP A 577 -25.30 14.67 -30.99
CA ASP A 577 -26.58 15.24 -31.47
C ASP A 577 -26.62 15.34 -32.99
N THR A 578 -25.53 15.82 -33.59
CA THR A 578 -25.42 15.88 -35.06
C THR A 578 -25.50 14.49 -35.70
N PHE A 579 -24.87 13.51 -35.09
CA PHE A 579 -24.98 12.10 -35.50
C PHE A 579 -26.44 11.61 -35.42
N TYR A 580 -27.12 11.89 -34.30
CA TYR A 580 -28.50 11.49 -34.08
C TYR A 580 -29.43 12.08 -35.16
N ASP A 581 -29.34 13.39 -35.42
CA ASP A 581 -30.13 14.09 -36.39
C ASP A 581 -29.87 13.60 -37.83
N LYS A 582 -28.62 13.38 -38.18
CA LYS A 582 -28.20 12.87 -39.50
C LYS A 582 -28.74 11.44 -39.76
N VAL A 583 -28.77 10.57 -38.76
CA VAL A 583 -29.35 9.24 -38.91
C VAL A 583 -30.85 9.29 -39.09
N LEU A 584 -31.55 10.19 -38.38
CA LEU A 584 -32.98 10.42 -38.57
C LEU A 584 -33.32 10.95 -39.96
N GLU A 585 -32.56 11.95 -40.47
CA GLU A 585 -32.79 12.53 -41.80
C GLU A 585 -32.56 11.55 -42.96
N LYS A 586 -31.60 10.62 -42.80
CA LYS A 586 -31.31 9.64 -43.86
C LYS A 586 -32.34 8.52 -43.96
N ASN A 587 -33.04 8.22 -42.89
CA ASN A 587 -33.90 7.01 -42.76
C ASN A 587 -35.35 7.34 -42.35
N GLY A 588 -35.71 8.59 -42.17
CA GLY A 588 -37.07 9.11 -42.05
C GLY A 588 -37.56 9.61 -43.36
#